data_38a689043f65c28e1eda5aab79a78463
#
_entry.id   38a689043f65c28e1eda5aab79a78463
#
_cell.length_a   1.000
_cell.length_b   1.000
_cell.length_c   1.000
_cell.angle_alpha   90.00
_cell.angle_beta   90.00
_cell.angle_gamma   90.00
#
_symmetry.space_group_name_H-M   'P 1'
#
loop_
_entity.id
_entity.type
_entity.pdbx_description
1 polymer ?
#
loop_
_entity_poly.entity_id
_entity_poly.type
_entity_poly.pdbx_seq_one_letter_code
_entity_poly.pdbx_strand_id
1 'polypeptide(L)'
;ATSIVVSVPGTGTTLEGIDGDAERAAVLWEHAWASAPDAQIASIAWLGYEAPQWGSIFSSDRSPPNLGAAEKGAPALASFIDGLRAAHQPATDARLTVIGHSYGSTLTGLAAKLRPHDFADQLIFLGSPGVGARHVSELGVKSVWVGEAPDDPVADLGVYGADPSSTKFGAKNFYVRPASILPYSLKAHSSYWDRGSPSIRNLAFLVNGQYDQLIPFPQLDPTMNPFPILLQQPAGG
;
A
#
# COMPACT_ATOMS: atom_id res chain seq x y z
N ALA A 1 19.95 9.34 -6.11
CA ALA A 1 19.42 8.34 -5.18
C ALA A 1 19.66 6.94 -5.74
N THR A 2 19.90 5.97 -4.88
CA THR A 2 19.95 4.54 -5.23
C THR A 2 18.57 3.88 -5.10
N SER A 3 17.71 4.47 -4.28
CA SER A 3 16.31 4.07 -4.12
C SER A 3 15.42 5.31 -4.14
N ILE A 4 14.37 5.25 -4.95
CA ILE A 4 13.33 6.28 -5.01
C ILE A 4 12.01 5.63 -4.64
N VAL A 5 11.29 6.21 -3.70
CA VAL A 5 9.96 5.76 -3.34
C VAL A 5 8.95 6.90 -3.51
N VAL A 6 7.86 6.60 -4.20
CA VAL A 6 6.73 7.51 -4.42
C VAL A 6 5.52 6.94 -3.70
N SER A 7 5.02 7.65 -2.71
CA SER A 7 3.82 7.29 -1.95
C SER A 7 2.60 8.04 -2.49
N VAL A 8 1.59 7.30 -2.87
CA VAL A 8 0.32 7.80 -3.44
C VAL A 8 -0.77 7.64 -2.40
N PRO A 9 -1.28 8.72 -1.81
CA PRO A 9 -2.29 8.66 -0.77
C PRO A 9 -3.67 8.34 -1.31
N GLY A 10 -4.60 8.00 -0.40
CA GLY A 10 -5.95 7.61 -0.72
C GLY A 10 -7.00 8.68 -0.47
N THR A 11 -8.21 8.21 -0.19
CA THR A 11 -9.39 9.01 0.10
C THR A 11 -9.17 9.99 1.25
N GLY A 12 -9.76 11.17 1.13
CA GLY A 12 -9.70 12.22 2.14
C GLY A 12 -8.46 13.10 2.09
N THR A 13 -7.47 12.77 1.25
CA THR A 13 -6.28 13.60 1.10
C THR A 13 -6.61 14.88 0.32
N THR A 14 -6.15 16.00 0.85
CA THR A 14 -6.26 17.34 0.23
C THR A 14 -4.89 18.00 0.21
N LEU A 15 -4.75 19.07 -0.57
CA LEU A 15 -3.50 19.82 -0.60
C LEU A 15 -3.18 20.45 0.76
N GLU A 16 -4.19 20.90 1.49
CA GLU A 16 -4.05 21.46 2.84
C GLU A 16 -3.65 20.39 3.87
N GLY A 17 -4.00 19.12 3.61
CA GLY A 17 -3.71 17.99 4.51
C GLY A 17 -2.48 17.16 4.13
N ILE A 18 -1.72 17.57 3.11
CA ILE A 18 -0.58 16.81 2.57
C ILE A 18 0.55 16.59 3.60
N ASP A 19 0.63 17.42 4.62
CA ASP A 19 1.65 17.32 5.68
C ASP A 19 1.65 15.94 6.34
N GLY A 20 0.47 15.33 6.53
CA GLY A 20 0.35 13.98 7.07
C GLY A 20 0.97 12.91 6.18
N ASP A 21 0.82 13.04 4.86
CA ASP A 21 1.43 12.12 3.89
C ASP A 21 2.93 12.39 3.73
N ALA A 22 3.35 13.66 3.83
CA ALA A 22 4.77 14.02 3.88
C ALA A 22 5.45 13.43 5.13
N GLU A 23 4.78 13.44 6.30
CA GLU A 23 5.29 12.79 7.50
C GLU A 23 5.42 11.28 7.32
N ARG A 24 4.44 10.61 6.71
CA ARG A 24 4.52 9.18 6.38
C ARG A 24 5.71 8.87 5.47
N ALA A 25 5.95 9.72 4.47
CA ALA A 25 7.11 9.61 3.59
C ALA A 25 8.43 9.79 4.35
N ALA A 26 8.48 10.72 5.32
CA ALA A 26 9.64 10.94 6.18
C ALA A 26 9.88 9.74 7.12
N VAL A 27 8.83 9.20 7.75
CA VAL A 27 8.92 8.01 8.60
C VAL A 27 9.47 6.82 7.81
N LEU A 28 9.01 6.62 6.59
CA LEU A 28 9.52 5.57 5.72
C LEU A 28 11.00 5.80 5.38
N TRP A 29 11.36 7.03 5.05
CA TRP A 29 12.75 7.40 4.77
C TRP A 29 13.66 7.09 5.97
N GLU A 30 13.28 7.49 7.19
CA GLU A 30 14.04 7.23 8.41
C GLU A 30 14.30 5.74 8.62
N HIS A 31 13.27 4.90 8.46
CA HIS A 31 13.41 3.45 8.65
C HIS A 31 14.22 2.80 7.52
N ALA A 32 14.03 3.25 6.28
CA ALA A 32 14.80 2.77 5.15
C ALA A 32 16.28 3.16 5.27
N TRP A 33 16.58 4.39 5.67
CA TRP A 33 17.94 4.84 5.95
C TRP A 33 18.58 4.05 7.11
N ALA A 34 17.83 3.81 8.19
CA ALA A 34 18.33 3.05 9.33
C ALA A 34 18.68 1.59 8.97
N SER A 35 17.96 0.99 8.00
CA SER A 35 18.24 -0.37 7.55
C SER A 35 19.37 -0.46 6.52
N ALA A 36 19.71 0.65 5.85
CA ALA A 36 20.79 0.75 4.86
C ALA A 36 21.40 2.16 4.89
N PRO A 37 22.30 2.46 5.87
CA PRO A 37 22.82 3.82 6.07
C PRO A 37 23.63 4.38 4.87
N ASP A 38 24.17 3.50 4.04
CA ASP A 38 24.94 3.88 2.84
C ASP A 38 24.05 4.12 1.63
N ALA A 39 22.74 3.80 1.70
CA ALA A 39 21.83 4.00 0.61
C ALA A 39 21.43 5.48 0.48
N GLN A 40 21.39 5.96 -0.75
CA GLN A 40 20.87 7.28 -1.07
C GLN A 40 19.38 7.14 -1.40
N ILE A 41 18.51 7.50 -0.46
CA ILE A 41 17.07 7.29 -0.56
C ILE A 41 16.36 8.62 -0.79
N ALA A 42 15.47 8.66 -1.78
CA ALA A 42 14.49 9.73 -1.99
C ALA A 42 13.09 9.20 -1.68
N SER A 43 12.40 9.82 -0.73
CA SER A 43 11.01 9.48 -0.37
C SER A 43 10.10 10.65 -0.68
N ILE A 44 9.07 10.41 -1.49
CA ILE A 44 8.21 11.43 -2.09
C ILE A 44 6.75 11.12 -1.73
N ALA A 45 6.06 12.07 -1.13
CA ALA A 45 4.60 12.06 -1.06
C ALA A 45 4.06 12.74 -2.32
N TRP A 46 3.29 12.01 -3.12
CA TRP A 46 2.76 12.51 -4.39
C TRP A 46 1.24 12.71 -4.33
N LEU A 47 0.79 13.94 -4.52
CA LEU A 47 -0.62 14.29 -4.66
C LEU A 47 -0.83 15.06 -5.96
N GLY A 48 -0.97 14.33 -7.06
CA GLY A 48 -1.23 14.90 -8.39
C GLY A 48 -2.62 14.55 -8.92
N TYR A 49 -3.59 14.28 -8.04
CA TYR A 49 -4.96 13.98 -8.38
C TYR A 49 -5.94 14.51 -7.31
N GLU A 50 -7.19 14.68 -7.69
CA GLU A 50 -8.26 15.01 -6.76
C GLU A 50 -8.76 13.73 -6.08
N ALA A 51 -8.26 13.45 -4.88
CA ALA A 51 -8.67 12.27 -4.12
C ALA A 51 -10.16 12.35 -3.76
N PRO A 52 -10.89 11.23 -3.82
CA PRO A 52 -12.27 11.19 -3.35
C PRO A 52 -12.36 11.60 -1.88
N GLN A 53 -13.42 12.31 -1.51
CA GLN A 53 -13.66 12.69 -0.13
C GLN A 53 -14.62 11.70 0.54
N TRP A 54 -14.47 11.47 1.84
CA TRP A 54 -15.25 10.48 2.59
C TRP A 54 -16.76 10.64 2.40
N GLY A 55 -17.28 11.87 2.32
CA GLY A 55 -18.70 12.14 2.09
C GLY A 55 -19.23 11.65 0.72
N SER A 56 -18.37 11.51 -0.28
CA SER A 56 -18.77 11.04 -1.61
C SER A 56 -18.77 9.52 -1.75
N ILE A 57 -18.00 8.82 -0.90
CA ILE A 57 -17.92 7.35 -0.91
C ILE A 57 -19.12 6.71 -0.22
N PHE A 58 -19.63 7.36 0.82
CA PHE A 58 -20.75 6.89 1.63
C PHE A 58 -22.08 7.60 1.26
N SER A 59 -22.13 8.35 0.14
CA SER A 59 -23.38 8.92 -0.33
C SER A 59 -24.39 7.80 -0.59
N SER A 60 -25.63 8.02 -0.19
CA SER A 60 -26.73 7.04 -0.19
C SER A 60 -27.15 6.53 -1.59
N ASP A 61 -26.59 7.09 -2.65
CA ASP A 61 -26.67 6.52 -3.98
C ASP A 61 -25.78 5.27 -4.02
N ARG A 62 -26.42 4.12 -4.11
CA ARG A 62 -25.79 2.79 -4.27
C ARG A 62 -25.11 2.63 -5.63
N SER A 63 -24.55 3.71 -6.18
CA SER A 63 -23.70 3.65 -7.36
C SER A 63 -22.44 2.87 -7.04
N PRO A 64 -21.94 2.02 -7.93
CA PRO A 64 -20.64 1.38 -7.73
C PRO A 64 -19.59 2.43 -7.42
N PRO A 65 -18.61 2.15 -6.58
CA PRO A 65 -17.54 3.08 -6.24
C PRO A 65 -16.91 3.64 -7.51
N ASN A 66 -16.88 4.97 -7.62
CA ASN A 66 -16.50 5.64 -8.85
C ASN A 66 -14.98 5.61 -9.06
N LEU A 67 -14.50 4.94 -10.10
CA LEU A 67 -13.10 4.95 -10.53
C LEU A 67 -12.64 6.29 -11.12
N GLY A 68 -13.55 7.22 -11.38
CA GLY A 68 -13.28 8.42 -12.16
C GLY A 68 -12.13 9.28 -11.65
N ALA A 69 -11.92 9.39 -10.34
CA ALA A 69 -10.77 10.12 -9.79
C ALA A 69 -9.45 9.37 -10.07
N ALA A 70 -9.43 8.05 -9.95
CA ALA A 70 -8.27 7.23 -10.25
C ALA A 70 -7.97 7.22 -11.75
N GLU A 71 -8.99 7.09 -12.61
CA GLU A 71 -8.83 7.14 -14.07
C GLU A 71 -8.29 8.48 -14.55
N LYS A 72 -8.76 9.59 -13.97
CA LYS A 72 -8.25 10.94 -14.29
C LYS A 72 -6.83 11.17 -13.77
N GLY A 73 -6.50 10.63 -12.58
CA GLY A 73 -5.20 10.81 -11.95
C GLY A 73 -4.11 9.88 -12.49
N ALA A 74 -4.46 8.72 -13.01
CA ALA A 74 -3.49 7.72 -13.47
C ALA A 74 -2.51 8.24 -14.55
N PRO A 75 -2.94 9.01 -15.58
CA PRO A 75 -2.01 9.60 -16.55
C PRO A 75 -1.02 10.59 -15.92
N ALA A 76 -1.45 11.37 -14.92
CA ALA A 76 -0.58 12.32 -14.22
C ALA A 76 0.50 11.60 -13.42
N LEU A 77 0.15 10.51 -12.71
CA LEU A 77 1.12 9.68 -12.00
C LEU A 77 2.09 9.01 -13.00
N ALA A 78 1.58 8.45 -14.09
CA ALA A 78 2.44 7.85 -15.12
C ALA A 78 3.44 8.85 -15.68
N SER A 79 3.00 10.06 -16.01
CA SER A 79 3.88 11.13 -16.49
C SER A 79 4.91 11.59 -15.45
N PHE A 80 4.53 11.66 -14.18
CA PHE A 80 5.46 11.96 -13.08
C PHE A 80 6.55 10.89 -12.96
N ILE A 81 6.18 9.62 -13.06
CA ILE A 81 7.13 8.50 -13.05
C ILE A 81 8.07 8.53 -14.26
N ASP A 82 7.53 8.81 -15.47
CA ASP A 82 8.35 9.00 -16.68
C ASP A 82 9.39 10.12 -16.45
N GLY A 83 8.98 11.24 -15.82
CA GLY A 83 9.87 12.35 -15.48
C GLY A 83 10.96 11.97 -14.47
N LEU A 84 10.63 11.19 -13.45
CA LEU A 84 11.62 10.69 -12.49
C LEU A 84 12.66 9.78 -13.16
N ARG A 85 12.22 8.88 -14.04
CA ARG A 85 13.14 8.03 -14.80
C ARG A 85 14.03 8.85 -15.73
N ALA A 86 13.48 9.81 -16.45
CA ALA A 86 14.24 10.69 -17.32
C ALA A 86 15.27 11.54 -16.57
N ALA A 87 14.93 12.06 -15.38
CA ALA A 87 15.83 12.84 -14.55
C ALA A 87 16.99 12.02 -13.98
N HIS A 88 16.84 10.69 -13.90
CA HIS A 88 17.85 9.78 -13.36
C HIS A 88 18.77 9.15 -14.41
N GLN A 89 18.57 9.46 -15.70
CA GLN A 89 19.41 8.98 -16.80
C GLN A 89 20.76 9.75 -16.85
N PRO A 90 21.91 9.10 -17.13
CA PRO A 90 22.16 7.67 -17.41
C PRO A 90 22.97 6.95 -16.32
N ALA A 91 23.05 7.44 -15.11
CA ALA A 91 24.18 7.09 -14.23
C ALA A 91 23.85 6.12 -13.08
N THR A 92 22.60 5.88 -12.76
CA THR A 92 22.28 5.00 -11.63
C THR A 92 21.06 4.15 -11.92
N ASP A 93 21.20 2.84 -11.75
CA ASP A 93 20.09 1.89 -11.65
C ASP A 93 19.30 2.14 -10.36
N ALA A 94 18.74 3.34 -10.20
CA ALA A 94 17.93 3.67 -9.03
C ALA A 94 16.67 2.79 -9.03
N ARG A 95 16.51 2.02 -7.97
CA ARG A 95 15.28 1.26 -7.77
C ARG A 95 14.11 2.21 -7.53
N LEU A 96 13.13 2.15 -8.40
CA LEU A 96 11.90 2.94 -8.29
C LEU A 96 10.76 2.09 -7.72
N THR A 97 10.30 2.45 -6.52
CA THR A 97 9.16 1.83 -5.84
C THR A 97 7.99 2.81 -5.81
N VAL A 98 6.80 2.35 -6.19
CA VAL A 98 5.57 3.12 -6.02
C VAL A 98 4.68 2.43 -4.99
N ILE A 99 4.29 3.17 -3.95
CA ILE A 99 3.42 2.70 -2.88
C ILE A 99 2.05 3.34 -3.06
N GLY A 100 1.02 2.54 -3.30
CA GLY A 100 -0.37 3.00 -3.30
C GLY A 100 -1.06 2.63 -1.99
N HIS A 101 -1.65 3.61 -1.31
CA HIS A 101 -2.42 3.37 -0.10
C HIS A 101 -3.91 3.59 -0.34
N SER A 102 -4.75 2.68 0.15
CA SER A 102 -6.20 2.84 0.05
C SER A 102 -6.63 3.05 -1.41
N TYR A 103 -7.46 4.04 -1.71
CA TYR A 103 -7.85 4.44 -3.07
C TYR A 103 -6.62 4.79 -3.95
N GLY A 104 -5.52 5.27 -3.36
CA GLY A 104 -4.27 5.52 -4.09
C GLY A 104 -3.66 4.26 -4.71
N SER A 105 -3.97 3.07 -4.18
CA SER A 105 -3.57 1.79 -4.77
C SER A 105 -4.31 1.52 -6.08
N THR A 106 -5.58 1.89 -6.16
CA THR A 106 -6.38 1.79 -7.39
C THR A 106 -5.81 2.69 -8.49
N LEU A 107 -5.51 3.95 -8.13
CA LEU A 107 -4.87 4.90 -9.05
C LEU A 107 -3.51 4.39 -9.52
N THR A 108 -2.69 3.87 -8.59
CA THR A 108 -1.36 3.31 -8.90
C THR A 108 -1.46 2.11 -9.85
N GLY A 109 -2.40 1.21 -9.63
CA GLY A 109 -2.63 0.06 -10.51
C GLY A 109 -3.04 0.49 -11.92
N LEU A 110 -3.95 1.47 -12.04
CA LEU A 110 -4.34 2.02 -13.34
C LEU A 110 -3.17 2.72 -14.04
N ALA A 111 -2.35 3.48 -13.32
CA ALA A 111 -1.16 4.14 -13.87
C ALA A 111 -0.13 3.12 -14.37
N ALA A 112 0.10 2.03 -13.64
CA ALA A 112 1.00 0.96 -14.06
C ALA A 112 0.56 0.31 -15.37
N LYS A 113 -0.74 0.10 -15.58
CA LYS A 113 -1.30 -0.43 -16.83
C LYS A 113 -1.08 0.50 -18.04
N LEU A 114 -0.86 1.80 -17.82
CA LEU A 114 -0.52 2.74 -18.89
C LEU A 114 0.93 2.65 -19.35
N ARG A 115 1.82 2.06 -18.55
CA ARG A 115 3.26 1.93 -18.80
C ARG A 115 3.76 0.52 -18.49
N PRO A 116 3.23 -0.51 -19.14
CA PRO A 116 3.64 -1.88 -18.87
C PRO A 116 5.15 -2.03 -19.08
N HIS A 117 5.82 -2.62 -18.09
CA HIS A 117 7.28 -2.88 -18.02
C HIS A 117 8.17 -1.67 -17.68
N ASP A 118 7.67 -0.43 -17.83
CA ASP A 118 8.47 0.80 -17.63
C ASP A 118 8.00 1.66 -16.45
N PHE A 119 6.87 1.34 -15.84
CA PHE A 119 6.30 2.17 -14.78
C PHE A 119 7.19 2.20 -13.52
N ALA A 120 7.44 1.06 -12.91
CA ALA A 120 8.23 0.95 -11.69
C ALA A 120 8.96 -0.40 -11.63
N ASP A 121 10.03 -0.49 -10.83
CA ASP A 121 10.69 -1.76 -10.55
C ASP A 121 9.88 -2.59 -9.56
N GLN A 122 9.12 -1.88 -8.69
CA GLN A 122 8.33 -2.49 -7.65
C GLN A 122 7.07 -1.68 -7.35
N LEU A 123 5.95 -2.38 -7.12
CA LEU A 123 4.73 -1.82 -6.56
C LEU A 123 4.50 -2.38 -5.16
N ILE A 124 3.99 -1.53 -4.28
CA ILE A 124 3.52 -1.93 -2.95
C ILE A 124 2.11 -1.38 -2.76
N PHE A 125 1.17 -2.24 -2.42
CA PHE A 125 -0.21 -1.85 -2.12
C PHE A 125 -0.49 -2.03 -0.63
N LEU A 126 -1.06 -1.01 0.00
CA LEU A 126 -1.37 -0.97 1.42
C LEU A 126 -2.86 -0.72 1.63
N GLY A 127 -3.54 -1.59 2.37
CA GLY A 127 -4.95 -1.44 2.69
C GLY A 127 -5.81 -1.21 1.44
N SER A 128 -5.61 -2.02 0.42
CA SER A 128 -6.10 -1.77 -0.92
C SER A 128 -7.52 -2.30 -1.14
N PRO A 129 -8.50 -1.46 -1.54
CA PRO A 129 -9.83 -1.93 -1.91
C PRO A 129 -9.89 -2.53 -3.34
N GLY A 130 -8.75 -2.76 -3.96
CA GLY A 130 -8.57 -3.22 -5.33
C GLY A 130 -7.72 -2.25 -6.17
N VAL A 131 -7.05 -2.76 -7.19
CA VAL A 131 -6.05 -2.03 -7.98
C VAL A 131 -6.44 -1.87 -9.46
N GLY A 132 -7.71 -2.04 -9.79
CA GLY A 132 -8.18 -1.97 -11.19
C GLY A 132 -7.71 -3.15 -12.05
N ALA A 133 -7.30 -4.27 -11.43
CA ALA A 133 -6.85 -5.49 -12.10
C ALA A 133 -7.45 -6.72 -11.42
N ARG A 134 -7.50 -7.84 -12.14
CA ARG A 134 -7.93 -9.14 -11.62
C ARG A 134 -6.77 -10.06 -11.28
N HIS A 135 -5.63 -9.81 -11.88
CA HIS A 135 -4.41 -10.59 -11.69
C HIS A 135 -3.18 -9.70 -11.79
N VAL A 136 -2.14 -10.01 -11.02
CA VAL A 136 -0.91 -9.23 -10.91
C VAL A 136 -0.21 -9.01 -12.26
N SER A 137 -0.32 -9.95 -13.18
CA SER A 137 0.31 -9.84 -14.52
C SER A 137 -0.25 -8.69 -15.37
N GLU A 138 -1.47 -8.20 -15.07
CA GLU A 138 -2.06 -7.07 -15.78
C GLU A 138 -1.36 -5.74 -15.47
N LEU A 139 -0.62 -5.67 -14.37
CA LEU A 139 0.08 -4.47 -13.94
C LEU A 139 1.40 -4.23 -14.69
N GLY A 140 1.93 -5.25 -15.36
CA GLY A 140 3.17 -5.16 -16.14
C GLY A 140 4.43 -4.85 -15.29
N VAL A 141 4.39 -5.04 -13.98
CA VAL A 141 5.52 -4.79 -13.06
C VAL A 141 6.00 -6.10 -12.46
N LYS A 142 7.31 -6.31 -12.44
CA LYS A 142 7.92 -7.59 -12.04
C LYS A 142 7.78 -7.93 -10.56
N SER A 143 7.78 -6.92 -9.71
CA SER A 143 7.72 -7.10 -8.26
C SER A 143 6.50 -6.37 -7.69
N VAL A 144 5.53 -7.11 -7.20
CA VAL A 144 4.31 -6.55 -6.60
C VAL A 144 4.11 -7.16 -5.22
N TRP A 145 4.01 -6.29 -4.22
CA TRP A 145 3.83 -6.63 -2.82
C TRP A 145 2.54 -6.04 -2.27
N VAL A 146 1.97 -6.73 -1.30
CA VAL A 146 0.74 -6.30 -0.64
C VAL A 146 0.92 -6.40 0.87
N GLY A 147 0.63 -5.30 1.54
CA GLY A 147 0.51 -5.24 3.00
C GLY A 147 -0.93 -4.97 3.39
N GLU A 148 -1.51 -5.90 4.12
CA GLU A 148 -2.87 -5.80 4.61
C GLU A 148 -2.92 -6.10 6.10
N ALA A 149 -3.46 -5.15 6.88
CA ALA A 149 -3.72 -5.38 8.28
C ALA A 149 -4.98 -6.24 8.41
N PRO A 150 -4.96 -7.32 9.21
CA PRO A 150 -6.08 -8.24 9.33
C PRO A 150 -7.39 -7.63 9.85
N ASP A 151 -7.31 -6.44 10.43
CA ASP A 151 -8.43 -5.66 10.98
C ASP A 151 -8.75 -4.41 10.16
N ASP A 152 -8.24 -4.31 8.92
CA ASP A 152 -8.51 -3.20 8.01
C ASP A 152 -9.79 -3.44 7.19
N PRO A 153 -10.91 -2.74 7.49
CA PRO A 153 -12.17 -2.98 6.81
C PRO A 153 -12.20 -2.48 5.36
N VAL A 154 -11.25 -1.62 4.96
CA VAL A 154 -11.20 -1.07 3.60
C VAL A 154 -10.56 -2.06 2.65
N ALA A 155 -9.56 -2.80 3.12
CA ALA A 155 -8.87 -3.81 2.33
C ALA A 155 -9.82 -4.93 1.86
N ASP A 156 -10.75 -5.33 2.73
CA ASP A 156 -11.74 -6.38 2.45
C ASP A 156 -12.84 -5.97 1.44
N LEU A 157 -12.92 -4.69 1.04
CA LEU A 157 -14.04 -4.24 0.20
C LEU A 157 -14.04 -4.81 -1.22
N GLY A 158 -12.88 -5.04 -1.83
CA GLY A 158 -12.75 -5.65 -3.15
C GLY A 158 -13.54 -4.95 -4.27
N VAL A 159 -13.74 -3.62 -4.16
CA VAL A 159 -14.68 -2.88 -5.03
C VAL A 159 -14.07 -2.41 -6.34
N TYR A 160 -12.72 -2.40 -6.44
CA TYR A 160 -12.01 -1.91 -7.62
C TYR A 160 -11.18 -3.01 -8.32
N GLY A 161 -11.72 -4.20 -8.43
CA GLY A 161 -11.07 -5.36 -9.03
C GLY A 161 -10.98 -6.54 -8.06
N ALA A 162 -10.03 -7.45 -8.30
CA ALA A 162 -9.78 -8.52 -7.34
C ALA A 162 -9.05 -7.96 -6.12
N ASP A 163 -9.28 -8.60 -4.97
CA ASP A 163 -8.48 -8.35 -3.77
C ASP A 163 -7.01 -8.69 -4.04
N PRO A 164 -6.10 -7.69 -3.96
CA PRO A 164 -4.70 -7.90 -4.29
C PRO A 164 -3.94 -8.74 -3.25
N SER A 165 -4.47 -8.92 -2.04
CA SER A 165 -3.89 -9.78 -1.00
C SER A 165 -4.21 -11.26 -1.24
N SER A 166 -5.23 -11.54 -2.04
CA SER A 166 -5.66 -12.91 -2.32
C SER A 166 -4.59 -13.70 -3.10
N THR A 167 -4.47 -14.99 -2.80
CA THR A 167 -3.57 -15.89 -3.55
C THR A 167 -3.91 -15.97 -5.04
N LYS A 168 -5.18 -15.74 -5.40
CA LYS A 168 -5.63 -15.73 -6.80
C LYS A 168 -5.14 -14.53 -7.58
N PHE A 169 -4.90 -13.40 -6.92
CA PHE A 169 -4.34 -12.23 -7.55
C PHE A 169 -2.87 -12.45 -7.94
N GLY A 170 -2.10 -13.16 -7.12
CA GLY A 170 -0.74 -13.60 -7.43
C GLY A 170 0.36 -12.61 -7.03
N ALA A 171 0.07 -11.58 -6.24
CA ALA A 171 1.08 -10.73 -5.63
C ALA A 171 1.72 -11.40 -4.41
N LYS A 172 2.86 -10.86 -3.95
CA LYS A 172 3.54 -11.31 -2.73
C LYS A 172 2.99 -10.55 -1.54
N ASN A 173 2.60 -11.25 -0.49
CA ASN A 173 2.16 -10.62 0.76
C ASN A 173 3.33 -10.48 1.74
N PHE A 174 3.34 -9.39 2.50
CA PHE A 174 4.25 -9.20 3.63
C PHE A 174 3.47 -8.95 4.92
N TYR A 175 4.10 -9.29 6.05
CA TYR A 175 3.44 -9.21 7.35
C TYR A 175 3.16 -7.79 7.78
N VAL A 176 1.91 -7.52 8.10
CA VAL A 176 1.39 -6.34 8.79
C VAL A 176 0.72 -6.81 10.07
N ARG A 177 1.06 -6.18 11.20
CA ARG A 177 0.44 -6.50 12.48
C ARG A 177 -0.95 -5.86 12.56
N PRO A 178 -1.94 -6.54 13.19
CA PRO A 178 -3.21 -5.90 13.53
C PRO A 178 -2.97 -4.63 14.36
N ALA A 179 -3.69 -3.56 14.05
CA ALA A 179 -3.59 -2.30 14.79
C ALA A 179 -4.43 -2.31 16.08
N SER A 180 -5.41 -3.20 16.17
CA SER A 180 -6.33 -3.32 17.29
C SER A 180 -6.60 -4.78 17.63
N ILE A 181 -6.98 -5.05 18.87
CA ILE A 181 -7.55 -6.33 19.30
C ILE A 181 -9.03 -6.46 18.91
N LEU A 182 -9.66 -5.34 18.51
CA LEU A 182 -11.03 -5.32 18.03
C LEU A 182 -11.03 -5.51 16.51
N PRO A 183 -11.91 -6.34 15.97
CA PRO A 183 -12.03 -6.50 14.53
C PRO A 183 -12.53 -5.20 13.90
N TYR A 184 -12.01 -4.90 12.70
CA TYR A 184 -12.43 -3.78 11.86
C TYR A 184 -12.28 -2.39 12.49
N SER A 185 -11.06 -1.90 12.51
CA SER A 185 -10.72 -0.58 12.99
C SER A 185 -10.24 0.32 11.85
N LEU A 186 -10.86 1.50 11.67
CA LEU A 186 -10.34 2.52 10.74
C LEU A 186 -8.92 2.97 11.12
N LYS A 187 -8.49 2.76 12.38
CA LYS A 187 -7.11 2.97 12.79
C LYS A 187 -6.17 1.99 12.07
N ALA A 188 -6.59 0.75 11.85
CA ALA A 188 -5.82 -0.24 11.10
C ALA A 188 -5.48 0.26 9.69
N HIS A 189 -6.46 0.90 9.03
CA HIS A 189 -6.29 1.48 7.69
C HIS A 189 -5.21 2.58 7.60
N SER A 190 -4.77 3.14 8.71
CA SER A 190 -3.73 4.17 8.78
C SER A 190 -2.44 3.70 9.46
N SER A 191 -2.39 2.47 10.00
CA SER A 191 -1.32 1.99 10.87
C SER A 191 -0.07 1.47 10.13
N TYR A 192 -0.10 1.42 8.81
CA TYR A 192 0.99 0.87 8.00
C TYR A 192 2.32 1.57 8.22
N TRP A 193 2.30 2.86 8.60
CA TRP A 193 3.48 3.69 8.88
C TRP A 193 3.77 3.86 10.37
N ASP A 194 3.07 3.15 11.26
CA ASP A 194 3.30 3.27 12.70
C ASP A 194 4.76 2.94 13.03
N ARG A 195 5.43 3.88 13.72
CA ARG A 195 6.85 3.75 14.10
C ARG A 195 7.08 2.47 14.90
N GLY A 196 8.12 1.73 14.53
CA GLY A 196 8.48 0.47 15.20
C GLY A 196 7.58 -0.71 14.87
N SER A 197 6.55 -0.54 14.03
CA SER A 197 5.71 -1.67 13.60
C SER A 197 6.47 -2.61 12.65
N PRO A 198 6.06 -3.89 12.55
CA PRO A 198 6.56 -4.78 11.51
C PRO A 198 6.30 -4.24 10.10
N SER A 199 5.18 -3.55 9.89
CA SER A 199 4.82 -2.98 8.59
C SER A 199 5.86 -1.98 8.09
N ILE A 200 6.17 -0.94 8.89
CA ILE A 200 7.15 0.09 8.47
C ILE A 200 8.54 -0.47 8.26
N ARG A 201 8.95 -1.49 9.05
CA ARG A 201 10.22 -2.19 8.86
C ARG A 201 10.24 -2.97 7.55
N ASN A 202 9.18 -3.72 7.26
CA ASN A 202 9.04 -4.45 6.00
C ASN A 202 9.02 -3.50 4.81
N LEU A 203 8.33 -2.36 4.90
CA LEU A 203 8.37 -1.32 3.86
C LEU A 203 9.79 -0.80 3.63
N ALA A 204 10.54 -0.54 4.69
CA ALA A 204 11.94 -0.11 4.60
C ALA A 204 12.82 -1.17 3.89
N PHE A 205 12.70 -2.43 4.27
CA PHE A 205 13.41 -3.53 3.62
C PHE A 205 13.02 -3.68 2.14
N LEU A 206 11.73 -3.56 1.81
CA LEU A 206 11.25 -3.61 0.42
C LEU A 206 11.83 -2.48 -0.42
N VAL A 207 11.82 -1.24 0.09
CA VAL A 207 12.40 -0.07 -0.60
C VAL A 207 13.89 -0.27 -0.90
N ASN A 208 14.62 -0.87 0.02
CA ASN A 208 16.06 -1.14 -0.12
C ASN A 208 16.37 -2.44 -0.86
N GLY A 209 15.35 -3.25 -1.22
CA GLY A 209 15.55 -4.55 -1.86
C GLY A 209 16.12 -5.63 -0.94
N GLN A 210 15.98 -5.45 0.37
CA GLN A 210 16.45 -6.38 1.41
C GLN A 210 15.38 -7.46 1.69
N TYR A 211 15.00 -8.20 0.67
CA TYR A 211 13.86 -9.15 0.73
C TYR A 211 14.07 -10.31 1.71
N ASP A 212 15.31 -10.66 1.99
CA ASP A 212 15.74 -11.68 2.97
C ASP A 212 15.60 -11.22 4.42
N GLN A 213 15.46 -9.90 4.64
CA GLN A 213 15.27 -9.30 5.96
C GLN A 213 13.79 -9.13 6.36
N LEU A 214 12.86 -9.45 5.47
CA LEU A 214 11.44 -9.28 5.75
C LEU A 214 11.03 -10.04 7.00
N ILE A 215 10.34 -9.34 7.90
CA ILE A 215 9.74 -9.94 9.10
C ILE A 215 8.66 -10.92 8.62
N PRO A 216 8.78 -12.20 8.94
CA PRO A 216 7.83 -13.21 8.47
C PRO A 216 6.47 -13.06 9.17
N PHE A 217 5.45 -13.66 8.56
CA PHE A 217 4.18 -13.88 9.25
C PHE A 217 4.42 -14.70 10.53
N PRO A 218 3.75 -14.34 11.65
CA PRO A 218 3.81 -15.16 12.84
C PRO A 218 3.37 -16.60 12.50
N GLN A 219 4.16 -17.56 12.93
CA GLN A 219 3.70 -18.94 12.89
C GLN A 219 2.60 -19.09 13.94
N LEU A 220 1.37 -19.37 13.49
CA LEU A 220 0.30 -19.71 14.40
C LEU A 220 0.69 -21.03 15.07
N ASP A 221 0.80 -21.03 16.39
CA ASP A 221 0.91 -22.26 17.15
C ASP A 221 -0.41 -23.05 16.94
N PRO A 222 -0.38 -24.21 16.27
CA PRO A 222 -1.58 -24.98 16.03
C PRO A 222 -2.27 -25.48 17.30
N THR A 223 -1.59 -25.38 18.46
CA THR A 223 -2.15 -25.73 19.77
C THR A 223 -2.82 -24.53 20.46
N MET A 224 -2.59 -23.30 20.01
CA MET A 224 -3.33 -22.14 20.48
C MET A 224 -4.67 -22.05 19.76
N ASN A 225 -5.75 -22.27 20.50
CA ASN A 225 -7.09 -21.96 20.01
C ASN A 225 -7.18 -20.44 19.73
N PRO A 226 -7.37 -19.99 18.50
CA PRO A 226 -7.45 -18.57 18.17
C PRO A 226 -8.68 -17.86 18.79
N PHE A 227 -9.60 -18.61 19.41
CA PHE A 227 -10.81 -18.08 20.07
C PHE A 227 -10.96 -18.58 21.51
N PRO A 228 -10.10 -18.17 22.46
CA PRO A 228 -10.23 -18.67 23.85
C PRO A 228 -11.43 -18.14 24.63
N ILE A 229 -12.25 -17.22 24.11
CA ILE A 229 -13.22 -16.47 24.95
C ILE A 229 -14.69 -16.61 24.52
N LEU A 230 -15.04 -17.23 23.41
CA LEU A 230 -16.45 -17.25 22.95
C LEU A 230 -17.24 -18.55 23.20
N LEU A 231 -16.68 -19.57 23.86
CA LEU A 231 -17.38 -20.85 24.10
C LEU A 231 -17.43 -21.29 25.57
N GLN A 232 -17.28 -20.39 26.54
CA GLN A 232 -17.71 -20.70 27.90
C GLN A 232 -19.08 -20.05 28.16
N GLN A 233 -20.12 -20.60 27.56
CA GLN A 233 -21.44 -20.52 28.18
C GLN A 233 -21.44 -21.48 29.36
N PRO A 234 -21.79 -21.02 30.59
CA PRO A 234 -22.00 -21.94 31.68
C PRO A 234 -23.21 -22.84 31.35
N ALA A 235 -22.98 -24.12 31.36
CA ALA A 235 -24.09 -25.08 31.36
C ALA A 235 -25.00 -24.72 32.53
N GLY A 236 -26.23 -24.31 32.20
CA GLY A 236 -27.25 -24.02 33.18
C GLY A 236 -27.55 -25.25 34.03
N GLY A 237 -27.48 -25.06 35.35
CA GLY A 237 -28.13 -25.89 36.33
C GLY A 237 -29.53 -25.33 36.61
#